data_54d2093962c9f0c5a75ddc806875a94f
#
_entry.id   54d2093962c9f0c5a75ddc806875a94f
#
_cell.length_a   1.000
_cell.length_b   1.000
_cell.length_c   1.000
_cell.angle_alpha   90.00
_cell.angle_beta   90.00
_cell.angle_gamma   90.00
#
_symmetry.space_group_name_H-M   'P 1'
#
loop_
_entity.id
_entity.type
_entity.pdbx_description
1 polymer ?
#
loop_
_entity_poly.entity_id
_entity_poly.type
_entity_poly.pdbx_seq_one_letter_code
_entity_poly.pdbx_strand_id
1 'polypeptide(L)'
;MKNILLTVFTIIILTSVPSSFADSQRNEKLEFAGTLEETLGHFWALELNLDESNSKLALVHATHPISELYETMSGHLENNPDFNKKLETTLVELKDKANTEVSRSEAKIAIDEAKTVIQEARSIVVGEQQSNEDEFKIQLINTLLETAKVEYREAIEDGIIVEVAEFQDGSAFVWQSQQIFSSIENKIEPTDADRINEYFELVWTGFKTQESPETVENYVDAVIYEFEELSGIQSEPSEHEEEVFGIKSEHEEEHEEEEFSGISPLKQLKEGVDPKDIQCKSTHGLVFKQSGEPACVKTSSI
;
A
#
# COMPACT_ATOMS: atom_id res chain seq x y z
N MET A 1 -70.30 -28.89 9.45
CA MET A 1 -69.40 -27.73 9.17
C MET A 1 -67.96 -28.22 9.27
N LYS A 2 -67.31 -28.41 8.11
CA LYS A 2 -65.89 -28.85 8.04
C LYS A 2 -65.04 -27.60 7.85
N ASN A 3 -64.19 -27.33 8.84
CA ASN A 3 -63.19 -26.26 8.75
C ASN A 3 -62.01 -26.75 7.91
N ILE A 4 -61.81 -26.14 6.76
CA ILE A 4 -60.63 -26.36 5.90
C ILE A 4 -59.56 -25.39 6.39
N LEU A 5 -58.48 -25.94 6.99
CA LEU A 5 -57.31 -25.18 7.41
C LEU A 5 -56.45 -25.00 6.17
N LEU A 6 -56.35 -23.77 5.65
CA LEU A 6 -55.53 -23.42 4.51
C LEU A 6 -54.10 -23.14 5.02
N THR A 7 -53.20 -24.13 4.84
CA THR A 7 -51.78 -23.96 5.17
C THR A 7 -51.10 -23.22 4.02
N VAL A 8 -50.74 -21.97 4.25
CA VAL A 8 -49.95 -21.18 3.29
C VAL A 8 -48.50 -21.65 3.40
N PHE A 9 -48.02 -22.33 2.39
CA PHE A 9 -46.60 -22.68 2.26
C PHE A 9 -45.86 -21.49 1.65
N THR A 10 -45.12 -20.75 2.48
CA THR A 10 -44.22 -19.70 1.98
C THR A 10 -42.98 -20.37 1.41
N ILE A 11 -42.86 -20.43 0.08
CA ILE A 11 -41.64 -20.88 -0.60
C ILE A 11 -40.64 -19.74 -0.53
N ILE A 12 -39.61 -19.89 0.32
CA ILE A 12 -38.42 -19.02 0.29
C ILE A 12 -37.59 -19.49 -0.90
N ILE A 13 -37.65 -18.76 -1.99
CA ILE A 13 -36.73 -18.96 -3.13
C ILE A 13 -35.38 -18.34 -2.71
N LEU A 14 -34.48 -19.17 -2.25
CA LEU A 14 -33.05 -18.83 -2.15
C LEU A 14 -32.53 -18.72 -3.58
N THR A 15 -32.45 -17.52 -4.12
CA THR A 15 -31.72 -17.28 -5.36
C THR A 15 -30.23 -17.35 -5.04
N SER A 16 -29.60 -18.48 -5.35
CA SER A 16 -28.15 -18.59 -5.38
C SER A 16 -27.64 -17.67 -6.50
N VAL A 17 -26.97 -16.58 -6.15
CA VAL A 17 -26.21 -15.76 -7.11
C VAL A 17 -25.11 -16.66 -7.67
N PRO A 18 -24.91 -16.74 -8.98
CA PRO A 18 -23.82 -17.54 -9.55
C PRO A 18 -22.46 -16.99 -9.05
N SER A 19 -21.57 -17.86 -8.65
CA SER A 19 -20.24 -17.53 -8.08
C SER A 19 -19.47 -16.54 -8.95
N SER A 20 -19.49 -16.68 -10.27
CA SER A 20 -18.83 -15.78 -11.22
C SER A 20 -19.28 -14.32 -11.16
N PHE A 21 -20.54 -14.06 -10.76
CA PHE A 21 -21.04 -12.67 -10.60
C PHE A 21 -20.56 -12.05 -9.27
N ALA A 22 -20.50 -12.85 -8.22
CA ALA A 22 -20.00 -12.42 -6.92
C ALA A 22 -18.48 -12.11 -7.00
N ASP A 23 -17.74 -12.92 -7.74
CA ASP A 23 -16.30 -12.75 -7.96
C ASP A 23 -16.02 -11.48 -8.79
N SER A 24 -16.81 -11.22 -9.86
CA SER A 24 -16.68 -9.98 -10.64
C SER A 24 -16.89 -8.73 -9.77
N GLN A 25 -17.96 -8.72 -8.95
CA GLN A 25 -18.22 -7.59 -8.05
C GLN A 25 -17.12 -7.41 -6.99
N ARG A 26 -16.52 -8.51 -6.51
CA ARG A 26 -15.41 -8.44 -5.56
C ARG A 26 -14.18 -7.82 -6.22
N ASN A 27 -13.87 -8.22 -7.46
CA ASN A 27 -12.73 -7.67 -8.21
C ASN A 27 -12.90 -6.18 -8.52
N GLU A 28 -14.10 -5.75 -8.94
CA GLU A 28 -14.39 -4.32 -9.16
C GLU A 28 -14.19 -3.49 -7.88
N LYS A 29 -14.60 -4.02 -6.72
CA LYS A 29 -14.41 -3.36 -5.43
C LYS A 29 -12.96 -3.37 -4.99
N LEU A 30 -12.20 -4.42 -5.32
CA LEU A 30 -10.78 -4.52 -5.03
C LEU A 30 -10.00 -3.50 -5.87
N GLU A 31 -10.27 -3.39 -7.16
CA GLU A 31 -9.71 -2.37 -8.04
C GLU A 31 -9.95 -0.96 -7.49
N PHE A 32 -11.21 -0.64 -7.18
CA PHE A 32 -11.56 0.65 -6.60
C PHE A 32 -10.83 0.92 -5.28
N ALA A 33 -10.80 -0.07 -4.38
CA ALA A 33 -10.14 0.08 -3.09
C ALA A 33 -8.62 0.19 -3.24
N GLY A 34 -8.01 -0.52 -4.20
CA GLY A 34 -6.60 -0.39 -4.56
C GLY A 34 -6.28 1.05 -4.96
N THR A 35 -7.06 1.62 -5.89
CA THR A 35 -6.91 3.01 -6.33
C THR A 35 -7.04 4.02 -5.18
N LEU A 36 -7.89 3.74 -4.17
CA LEU A 36 -7.97 4.56 -2.97
C LEU A 36 -6.73 4.45 -2.09
N GLU A 37 -6.16 3.26 -1.95
CA GLU A 37 -4.92 3.06 -1.18
C GLU A 37 -3.71 3.69 -1.87
N GLU A 38 -3.61 3.62 -3.19
CA GLU A 38 -2.60 4.35 -3.98
C GLU A 38 -2.72 5.86 -3.75
N THR A 39 -3.96 6.39 -3.77
CA THR A 39 -4.23 7.80 -3.43
C THR A 39 -3.73 8.16 -2.04
N LEU A 40 -3.92 7.30 -1.04
CA LEU A 40 -3.40 7.51 0.32
C LEU A 40 -1.88 7.43 0.37
N GLY A 41 -1.26 6.58 -0.45
CA GLY A 41 0.19 6.55 -0.66
C GLY A 41 0.72 7.88 -1.19
N HIS A 42 0.13 8.41 -2.25
CA HIS A 42 0.50 9.74 -2.77
C HIS A 42 0.33 10.85 -1.71
N PHE A 43 -0.68 10.79 -0.85
CA PHE A 43 -0.81 11.75 0.24
C PHE A 43 0.31 11.63 1.27
N TRP A 44 0.78 10.41 1.54
CA TRP A 44 1.96 10.22 2.39
C TRP A 44 3.22 10.83 1.75
N ALA A 45 3.48 10.56 0.47
CA ALA A 45 4.61 11.15 -0.26
C ALA A 45 4.51 12.68 -0.35
N LEU A 46 3.29 13.23 -0.55
CA LEU A 46 3.02 14.67 -0.49
C LEU A 46 3.43 15.25 0.87
N GLU A 47 3.01 14.65 1.99
CA GLU A 47 3.34 15.13 3.34
C GLU A 47 4.85 15.11 3.58
N LEU A 48 5.55 14.05 3.17
CA LEU A 48 7.02 13.98 3.28
C LEU A 48 7.72 15.10 2.52
N ASN A 49 7.30 15.35 1.28
CA ASN A 49 7.89 16.40 0.46
C ASN A 49 7.61 17.81 1.03
N LEU A 50 6.44 18.03 1.64
CA LEU A 50 6.13 19.26 2.35
C LEU A 50 7.02 19.45 3.59
N ASP A 51 7.26 18.38 4.36
CA ASP A 51 8.11 18.42 5.55
C ASP A 51 9.59 18.68 5.19
N GLU A 52 10.01 18.22 4.02
CA GLU A 52 11.34 18.48 3.45
C GLU A 52 11.44 19.81 2.68
N SER A 53 10.35 20.57 2.60
CA SER A 53 10.27 21.81 1.82
C SER A 53 10.50 21.61 0.31
N ASN A 54 10.18 20.44 -0.21
CA ASN A 54 10.26 20.10 -1.63
C ASN A 54 8.90 20.33 -2.32
N SER A 55 8.55 21.60 -2.53
CA SER A 55 7.26 21.98 -3.10
C SER A 55 7.01 21.42 -4.50
N LYS A 56 8.06 21.17 -5.27
CA LYS A 56 7.93 20.63 -6.62
C LYS A 56 7.40 19.17 -6.60
N LEU A 57 8.01 18.28 -5.82
CA LEU A 57 7.54 16.91 -5.68
C LEU A 57 6.25 16.83 -4.87
N ALA A 58 6.05 17.69 -3.88
CA ALA A 58 4.77 17.83 -3.19
C ALA A 58 3.62 18.09 -4.18
N LEU A 59 3.81 18.99 -5.17
CA LEU A 59 2.82 19.24 -6.21
C LEU A 59 2.59 18.03 -7.12
N VAL A 60 3.64 17.27 -7.45
CA VAL A 60 3.52 16.04 -8.25
C VAL A 60 2.59 15.07 -7.54
N HIS A 61 2.87 14.69 -6.28
CA HIS A 61 2.06 13.74 -5.53
C HIS A 61 0.65 14.25 -5.19
N ALA A 62 0.42 15.57 -5.12
CA ALA A 62 -0.93 16.13 -5.03
C ALA A 62 -1.69 16.07 -6.37
N THR A 63 -0.97 15.92 -7.50
CA THR A 63 -1.54 15.89 -8.84
C THR A 63 -1.89 14.47 -9.30
N HIS A 64 -1.08 13.45 -8.98
CA HIS A 64 -1.28 12.06 -9.41
C HIS A 64 -2.69 11.55 -9.10
N PRO A 65 -3.30 11.75 -7.91
CA PRO A 65 -4.65 11.28 -7.65
C PRO A 65 -5.72 11.79 -8.61
N ILE A 66 -5.59 13.03 -9.10
CA ILE A 66 -6.57 13.60 -10.03
C ILE A 66 -6.21 13.33 -11.51
N SER A 67 -4.91 13.21 -11.84
CA SER A 67 -4.48 13.00 -13.22
C SER A 67 -4.49 11.54 -13.66
N GLU A 68 -4.27 10.60 -12.75
CA GLU A 68 -4.03 9.19 -13.05
C GLU A 68 -5.09 8.26 -12.45
N LEU A 69 -5.53 8.54 -11.23
CA LEU A 69 -6.39 7.62 -10.48
C LEU A 69 -7.88 8.00 -10.52
N TYR A 70 -8.22 9.29 -10.74
CA TYR A 70 -9.61 9.76 -10.65
C TYR A 70 -10.53 9.12 -11.67
N GLU A 71 -10.08 8.83 -12.89
CA GLU A 71 -10.93 8.23 -13.92
C GLU A 71 -11.44 6.86 -13.46
N THR A 72 -10.58 6.01 -12.91
CA THR A 72 -10.94 4.73 -12.33
C THR A 72 -11.92 4.91 -11.16
N MET A 73 -11.62 5.80 -10.21
CA MET A 73 -12.52 6.08 -9.09
C MET A 73 -13.89 6.57 -9.56
N SER A 74 -13.92 7.46 -10.54
CA SER A 74 -15.15 8.04 -11.08
C SER A 74 -16.07 7.01 -11.72
N GLY A 75 -15.51 6.02 -12.43
CA GLY A 75 -16.24 4.91 -13.02
C GLY A 75 -17.08 4.14 -11.99
N HIS A 76 -16.52 3.86 -10.83
CA HIS A 76 -17.21 3.16 -9.73
C HIS A 76 -18.25 4.03 -9.00
N LEU A 77 -18.22 5.34 -9.19
CA LEU A 77 -19.10 6.32 -8.54
C LEU A 77 -20.23 6.84 -9.47
N GLU A 78 -20.44 6.25 -10.66
CA GLU A 78 -21.47 6.69 -11.61
C GLU A 78 -22.87 6.75 -11.00
N ASN A 79 -23.19 5.84 -10.08
CA ASN A 79 -24.48 5.82 -9.38
C ASN A 79 -24.57 6.83 -8.21
N ASN A 80 -23.50 7.58 -7.94
CA ASN A 80 -23.38 8.56 -6.86
C ASN A 80 -22.80 9.89 -7.38
N PRO A 81 -23.46 10.57 -8.35
CA PRO A 81 -22.86 11.70 -9.08
C PRO A 81 -22.52 12.90 -8.18
N ASP A 82 -23.31 13.16 -7.14
CA ASP A 82 -23.03 14.24 -6.19
C ASP A 82 -21.78 13.96 -5.37
N PHE A 83 -21.59 12.71 -4.96
CA PHE A 83 -20.39 12.31 -4.24
C PHE A 83 -19.17 12.28 -5.18
N ASN A 84 -19.31 11.77 -6.40
CA ASN A 84 -18.26 11.80 -7.41
C ASN A 84 -17.75 13.24 -7.64
N LYS A 85 -18.68 14.20 -7.74
CA LYS A 85 -18.32 15.62 -7.84
C LYS A 85 -17.62 16.16 -6.59
N LYS A 86 -18.01 15.71 -5.40
CA LYS A 86 -17.32 16.06 -4.14
C LYS A 86 -15.87 15.56 -4.17
N LEU A 87 -15.65 14.29 -4.54
CA LEU A 87 -14.33 13.69 -4.64
C LEU A 87 -13.44 14.46 -5.62
N GLU A 88 -13.92 14.67 -6.86
CA GLU A 88 -13.20 15.46 -7.87
C GLU A 88 -12.80 16.84 -7.34
N THR A 89 -13.76 17.54 -6.76
CA THR A 89 -13.52 18.89 -6.25
C THR A 89 -12.44 18.88 -5.15
N THR A 90 -12.52 17.92 -4.23
CA THR A 90 -11.55 17.79 -3.13
C THR A 90 -10.12 17.52 -3.65
N LEU A 91 -9.95 16.62 -4.63
CA LEU A 91 -8.65 16.32 -5.21
C LEU A 91 -8.09 17.51 -6.01
N VAL A 92 -8.93 18.20 -6.76
CA VAL A 92 -8.54 19.43 -7.49
C VAL A 92 -8.10 20.52 -6.52
N GLU A 93 -8.87 20.75 -5.44
CA GLU A 93 -8.54 21.75 -4.42
C GLU A 93 -7.23 21.42 -3.70
N LEU A 94 -6.97 20.14 -3.42
CA LEU A 94 -5.70 19.72 -2.83
C LEU A 94 -4.52 20.03 -3.75
N LYS A 95 -4.61 19.67 -5.03
CA LYS A 95 -3.63 20.00 -6.06
C LYS A 95 -3.42 21.51 -6.17
N ASP A 96 -4.49 22.30 -6.22
CA ASP A 96 -4.41 23.75 -6.35
C ASP A 96 -3.73 24.38 -5.12
N LYS A 97 -3.99 23.87 -3.92
CA LYS A 97 -3.31 24.29 -2.69
C LYS A 97 -1.82 23.92 -2.71
N ALA A 98 -1.46 22.73 -3.17
CA ALA A 98 -0.06 22.31 -3.31
C ALA A 98 0.72 23.17 -4.29
N ASN A 99 0.06 23.79 -5.28
CA ASN A 99 0.64 24.73 -6.24
C ASN A 99 0.79 26.16 -5.67
N THR A 100 0.45 26.40 -4.42
CA THR A 100 0.51 27.70 -3.77
C THR A 100 1.38 27.63 -2.51
N GLU A 101 1.96 28.77 -2.10
CA GLU A 101 2.69 28.86 -0.84
C GLU A 101 1.71 28.91 0.34
N VAL A 102 1.24 27.71 0.77
CA VAL A 102 0.44 27.55 1.99
C VAL A 102 1.32 27.11 3.15
N SER A 103 0.90 27.42 4.38
CA SER A 103 1.57 26.92 5.58
C SER A 103 1.41 25.38 5.69
N ARG A 104 2.38 24.71 6.35
CA ARG A 104 2.29 23.25 6.59
C ARG A 104 1.01 22.86 7.33
N SER A 105 0.50 23.72 8.21
CA SER A 105 -0.76 23.48 8.92
C SER A 105 -1.99 23.58 8.00
N GLU A 106 -2.02 24.50 7.04
CA GLU A 106 -3.09 24.62 6.05
C GLU A 106 -3.04 23.42 5.07
N ALA A 107 -1.85 23.02 4.65
CA ALA A 107 -1.67 21.82 3.84
C ALA A 107 -2.20 20.57 4.57
N LYS A 108 -1.86 20.40 5.87
CA LYS A 108 -2.36 19.28 6.67
C LYS A 108 -3.87 19.23 6.73
N ILE A 109 -4.54 20.36 6.93
CA ILE A 109 -6.02 20.40 6.94
C ILE A 109 -6.59 19.92 5.61
N ALA A 110 -6.04 20.36 4.49
CA ALA A 110 -6.51 19.96 3.17
C ALA A 110 -6.29 18.46 2.89
N ILE A 111 -5.15 17.92 3.34
CA ILE A 111 -4.83 16.49 3.23
C ILE A 111 -5.78 15.66 4.10
N ASP A 112 -6.03 16.08 5.35
CA ASP A 112 -6.96 15.40 6.25
C ASP A 112 -8.40 15.41 5.70
N GLU A 113 -8.84 16.52 5.08
CA GLU A 113 -10.13 16.60 4.38
C GLU A 113 -10.17 15.61 3.20
N ALA A 114 -9.12 15.56 2.39
CA ALA A 114 -9.02 14.61 1.27
C ALA A 114 -9.04 13.16 1.75
N LYS A 115 -8.26 12.80 2.78
CA LYS A 115 -8.29 11.48 3.42
C LYS A 115 -9.70 11.10 3.89
N THR A 116 -10.43 12.05 4.46
CA THR A 116 -11.82 11.82 4.89
C THR A 116 -12.73 11.49 3.71
N VAL A 117 -12.61 12.21 2.59
CA VAL A 117 -13.41 11.94 1.38
C VAL A 117 -13.06 10.59 0.75
N ILE A 118 -11.78 10.19 0.77
CA ILE A 118 -11.34 8.85 0.34
C ILE A 118 -11.98 7.75 1.21
N GLN A 119 -12.05 7.92 2.52
CA GLN A 119 -12.72 6.95 3.41
C GLN A 119 -14.25 6.90 3.17
N GLU A 120 -14.90 8.04 2.91
CA GLU A 120 -16.31 8.05 2.51
C GLU A 120 -16.53 7.32 1.19
N ALA A 121 -15.66 7.50 0.19
CA ALA A 121 -15.70 6.79 -1.09
C ALA A 121 -15.64 5.27 -0.88
N ARG A 122 -14.71 4.80 -0.05
CA ARG A 122 -14.59 3.39 0.34
C ARG A 122 -15.88 2.86 0.96
N SER A 123 -16.47 3.60 1.88
CA SER A 123 -17.71 3.19 2.55
C SER A 123 -18.88 3.07 1.57
N ILE A 124 -18.94 3.94 0.55
CA ILE A 124 -20.00 3.96 -0.47
C ILE A 124 -19.89 2.78 -1.42
N VAL A 125 -18.69 2.47 -1.93
CA VAL A 125 -18.49 1.47 -3.00
C VAL A 125 -18.20 0.08 -2.42
N VAL A 126 -17.25 -0.02 -1.50
CA VAL A 126 -16.81 -1.29 -0.93
C VAL A 126 -17.73 -1.73 0.20
N GLY A 127 -18.05 -0.81 1.10
CA GLY A 127 -18.80 -1.03 2.33
C GLY A 127 -17.91 -1.50 3.48
N GLU A 128 -18.35 -1.24 4.72
CA GLU A 128 -17.57 -1.50 5.92
C GLU A 128 -17.28 -2.99 6.15
N GLN A 129 -18.24 -3.87 5.82
CA GLN A 129 -18.06 -5.31 6.04
C GLN A 129 -16.88 -5.82 5.24
N GLN A 130 -16.87 -5.62 3.91
CA GLN A 130 -15.83 -6.11 3.02
C GLN A 130 -14.47 -5.44 3.29
N SER A 131 -14.47 -4.13 3.57
CA SER A 131 -13.25 -3.39 3.92
C SER A 131 -12.56 -3.92 5.18
N ASN A 132 -13.28 -4.65 6.05
CA ASN A 132 -12.74 -5.22 7.28
C ASN A 132 -12.43 -6.72 7.17
N GLU A 133 -12.69 -7.36 6.05
CA GLU A 133 -12.31 -8.76 5.81
C GLU A 133 -10.80 -8.87 5.63
N ASP A 134 -10.17 -9.79 6.38
CA ASP A 134 -8.71 -9.95 6.36
C ASP A 134 -8.21 -10.39 4.99
N GLU A 135 -8.93 -11.28 4.31
CA GLU A 135 -8.64 -11.70 2.95
C GLU A 135 -8.71 -10.54 1.93
N PHE A 136 -9.67 -9.62 2.08
CA PHE A 136 -9.75 -8.43 1.24
C PHE A 136 -8.55 -7.49 1.46
N LYS A 137 -8.12 -7.34 2.71
CA LYS A 137 -6.93 -6.56 3.06
C LYS A 137 -5.65 -7.18 2.50
N ILE A 138 -5.52 -8.50 2.54
CA ILE A 138 -4.40 -9.22 1.90
C ILE A 138 -4.38 -8.95 0.40
N GLN A 139 -5.52 -9.04 -0.28
CA GLN A 139 -5.60 -8.72 -1.71
C GLN A 139 -5.21 -7.27 -2.00
N LEU A 140 -5.59 -6.30 -1.15
CA LEU A 140 -5.15 -4.91 -1.27
C LEU A 140 -3.64 -4.74 -1.09
N ILE A 141 -3.04 -5.44 -0.13
CA ILE A 141 -1.58 -5.44 0.07
C ILE A 141 -0.91 -5.93 -1.21
N ASN A 142 -1.35 -7.05 -1.77
CA ASN A 142 -0.76 -7.60 -2.99
C ASN A 142 -0.90 -6.63 -4.17
N THR A 143 -2.08 -6.02 -4.35
CA THR A 143 -2.30 -5.02 -5.41
C THR A 143 -1.30 -3.85 -5.29
N LEU A 144 -1.15 -3.28 -4.10
CA LEU A 144 -0.21 -2.17 -3.86
C LEU A 144 1.25 -2.58 -4.08
N LEU A 145 1.62 -3.77 -3.67
CA LEU A 145 2.97 -4.29 -3.86
C LEU A 145 3.28 -4.52 -5.35
N GLU A 146 2.31 -5.00 -6.12
CA GLU A 146 2.45 -5.12 -7.58
C GLU A 146 2.67 -3.75 -8.23
N THR A 147 1.88 -2.73 -7.85
CA THR A 147 2.09 -1.36 -8.33
C THR A 147 3.48 -0.84 -7.90
N ALA A 148 3.89 -1.08 -6.66
CA ALA A 148 5.20 -0.66 -6.17
C ALA A 148 6.38 -1.25 -6.97
N LYS A 149 6.27 -2.47 -7.50
CA LYS A 149 7.27 -3.06 -8.42
C LYS A 149 7.36 -2.27 -9.73
N VAL A 150 6.21 -1.88 -10.29
CA VAL A 150 6.17 -1.10 -11.54
C VAL A 150 6.86 0.24 -11.34
N GLU A 151 6.47 0.97 -10.30
CA GLU A 151 7.04 2.28 -9.97
C GLU A 151 8.54 2.22 -9.73
N TYR A 152 9.00 1.21 -8.99
CA TYR A 152 10.44 1.02 -8.75
C TYR A 152 11.20 0.73 -10.03
N ARG A 153 10.64 -0.08 -10.93
CA ARG A 153 11.26 -0.41 -12.22
C ARG A 153 11.40 0.82 -13.11
N GLU A 154 10.40 1.69 -13.12
CA GLU A 154 10.43 2.94 -13.89
C GLU A 154 11.39 3.97 -13.28
N ALA A 155 11.56 3.91 -11.96
CA ALA A 155 12.39 4.85 -11.21
C ALA A 155 13.89 4.57 -11.28
N ILE A 156 14.33 3.32 -11.48
CA ILE A 156 15.74 2.91 -11.36
C ILE A 156 16.31 2.43 -12.70
N GLU A 157 17.40 3.07 -13.13
CA GLU A 157 18.22 2.64 -14.26
C GLU A 157 19.70 2.54 -13.84
N ASP A 158 20.30 1.38 -14.03
CA ASP A 158 21.72 1.09 -13.68
C ASP A 158 22.09 1.46 -12.23
N GLY A 159 21.17 1.24 -11.28
CA GLY A 159 21.36 1.55 -9.86
C GLY A 159 21.31 3.04 -9.53
N ILE A 160 20.73 3.83 -10.41
CA ILE A 160 20.55 5.29 -10.25
C ILE A 160 19.07 5.62 -10.33
N ILE A 161 18.58 6.48 -9.43
CA ILE A 161 17.22 7.01 -9.51
C ILE A 161 17.16 8.01 -10.67
N VAL A 162 16.41 7.65 -11.71
CA VAL A 162 16.18 8.50 -12.89
C VAL A 162 14.84 9.25 -12.80
N GLU A 163 13.82 8.64 -12.18
CA GLU A 163 12.52 9.27 -11.92
C GLU A 163 12.22 9.26 -10.42
N VAL A 164 12.42 10.43 -9.78
CA VAL A 164 12.30 10.55 -8.32
C VAL A 164 10.86 10.43 -7.85
N ALA A 165 9.89 10.90 -8.64
CA ALA A 165 8.48 10.81 -8.29
C ALA A 165 8.06 9.34 -8.20
N GLU A 166 8.34 8.54 -9.21
CA GLU A 166 8.01 7.11 -9.28
C GLU A 166 8.73 6.33 -8.17
N PHE A 167 9.98 6.67 -7.87
CA PHE A 167 10.69 6.10 -6.72
C PHE A 167 9.98 6.38 -5.38
N GLN A 168 9.43 7.58 -5.22
CA GLN A 168 8.67 7.96 -4.03
C GLN A 168 7.30 7.27 -4.02
N ASP A 169 6.66 7.07 -5.17
CA ASP A 169 5.39 6.37 -5.29
C ASP A 169 5.56 4.88 -4.96
N GLY A 170 6.55 4.20 -5.50
CA GLY A 170 6.90 2.83 -5.10
C GLY A 170 7.14 2.71 -3.59
N SER A 171 7.91 3.63 -3.01
CA SER A 171 8.12 3.69 -1.55
C SER A 171 6.83 3.89 -0.76
N ALA A 172 5.94 4.75 -1.26
CA ALA A 172 4.67 5.05 -0.63
C ALA A 172 3.71 3.85 -0.65
N PHE A 173 3.69 3.09 -1.73
CA PHE A 173 2.84 1.91 -1.86
C PHE A 173 3.36 0.74 -1.00
N VAL A 174 4.67 0.55 -0.88
CA VAL A 174 5.24 -0.36 0.13
C VAL A 174 4.86 0.06 1.54
N TRP A 175 4.97 1.35 1.87
CA TRP A 175 4.57 1.88 3.17
C TRP A 175 3.08 1.65 3.45
N GLN A 176 2.20 1.95 2.49
CA GLN A 176 0.76 1.77 2.64
C GLN A 176 0.40 0.29 2.80
N SER A 177 1.07 -0.61 2.10
CA SER A 177 0.94 -2.06 2.29
C SER A 177 1.25 -2.48 3.73
N GLN A 178 2.33 -1.95 4.32
CA GLN A 178 2.67 -2.20 5.72
C GLN A 178 1.63 -1.62 6.70
N GLN A 179 0.99 -0.47 6.38
CA GLN A 179 -0.10 0.06 7.23
C GLN A 179 -1.30 -0.90 7.23
N ILE A 180 -1.67 -1.44 6.07
CA ILE A 180 -2.75 -2.42 5.98
C ILE A 180 -2.36 -3.70 6.74
N PHE A 181 -1.14 -4.22 6.53
CA PHE A 181 -0.61 -5.38 7.25
C PHE A 181 -0.67 -5.20 8.77
N SER A 182 -0.20 -4.07 9.29
CA SER A 182 -0.25 -3.77 10.73
C SER A 182 -1.66 -3.83 11.33
N SER A 183 -2.70 -3.64 10.50
CA SER A 183 -4.10 -3.73 10.94
C SER A 183 -4.60 -5.17 11.13
N ILE A 184 -3.89 -6.15 10.58
CA ILE A 184 -4.23 -7.59 10.65
C ILE A 184 -3.12 -8.44 11.30
N GLU A 185 -1.94 -7.91 11.49
CA GLU A 185 -0.75 -8.62 12.01
C GLU A 185 -1.04 -9.43 13.28
N ASN A 186 -1.82 -8.87 14.19
CA ASN A 186 -2.19 -9.53 15.45
C ASN A 186 -3.13 -10.74 15.30
N LYS A 187 -3.60 -11.03 14.09
CA LYS A 187 -4.46 -12.17 13.75
C LYS A 187 -3.68 -13.27 13.03
N ILE A 188 -2.45 -13.00 12.65
CA ILE A 188 -1.55 -13.91 11.95
C ILE A 188 -0.70 -14.64 12.99
N GLU A 189 -0.32 -15.89 12.69
CA GLU A 189 0.61 -16.62 13.57
C GLU A 189 1.93 -15.84 13.69
N PRO A 190 2.51 -15.70 14.88
CA PRO A 190 3.70 -14.87 15.08
C PRO A 190 4.88 -15.20 14.15
N THR A 191 5.11 -16.48 13.86
CA THR A 191 6.18 -16.93 12.95
C THR A 191 5.99 -16.46 11.51
N ASP A 192 4.73 -16.37 11.05
CA ASP A 192 4.41 -15.90 9.70
C ASP A 192 4.47 -14.37 9.65
N ALA A 193 3.98 -13.69 10.70
CA ALA A 193 4.09 -12.24 10.82
C ALA A 193 5.55 -11.78 10.87
N ASP A 194 6.41 -12.48 11.62
CA ASP A 194 7.85 -12.19 11.68
C ASP A 194 8.51 -12.35 10.31
N ARG A 195 8.19 -13.43 9.57
CA ARG A 195 8.73 -13.67 8.23
C ARG A 195 8.28 -12.61 7.22
N ILE A 196 7.02 -12.18 7.25
CA ILE A 196 6.53 -11.08 6.42
C ILE A 196 7.28 -9.79 6.73
N ASN A 197 7.51 -9.48 8.01
CA ASN A 197 8.29 -8.32 8.42
C ASN A 197 9.74 -8.40 7.90
N GLU A 198 10.39 -9.56 7.96
CA GLU A 198 11.73 -9.77 7.41
C GLU A 198 11.78 -9.49 5.90
N TYR A 199 10.81 -9.96 5.12
CA TYR A 199 10.74 -9.66 3.69
C TYR A 199 10.48 -8.18 3.41
N PHE A 200 9.62 -7.51 4.16
CA PHE A 200 9.49 -6.05 4.05
C PHE A 200 10.80 -5.31 4.34
N GLU A 201 11.62 -5.79 5.28
CA GLU A 201 12.95 -5.23 5.54
C GLU A 201 13.90 -5.41 4.35
N LEU A 202 13.82 -6.54 3.63
CA LEU A 202 14.57 -6.73 2.39
C LEU A 202 14.12 -5.77 1.30
N VAL A 203 12.80 -5.58 1.12
CA VAL A 203 12.26 -4.59 0.17
C VAL A 203 12.82 -3.20 0.49
N TRP A 204 12.74 -2.75 1.74
CA TRP A 204 13.28 -1.46 2.16
C TRP A 204 14.80 -1.35 2.00
N THR A 205 15.51 -2.44 2.18
CA THR A 205 16.95 -2.49 1.93
C THR A 205 17.22 -2.28 0.44
N GLY A 206 16.52 -2.98 -0.44
CA GLY A 206 16.62 -2.82 -1.90
C GLY A 206 16.34 -1.38 -2.36
N PHE A 207 15.28 -0.76 -1.85
CA PHE A 207 15.01 0.66 -2.12
C PHE A 207 16.15 1.56 -1.63
N LYS A 208 16.64 1.34 -0.42
CA LYS A 208 17.71 2.12 0.19
C LYS A 208 19.02 2.03 -0.57
N THR A 209 19.38 0.86 -1.03
CA THR A 209 20.66 0.59 -1.72
C THR A 209 20.52 0.75 -3.23
N GLN A 210 19.33 1.06 -3.73
CA GLN A 210 19.04 1.19 -5.16
C GLN A 210 19.46 -0.07 -5.93
N GLU A 211 19.05 -1.23 -5.41
CA GLU A 211 19.30 -2.50 -6.06
C GLU A 211 18.61 -2.60 -7.41
N SER A 212 19.00 -3.59 -8.23
CA SER A 212 18.36 -3.75 -9.54
C SER A 212 16.85 -3.96 -9.39
N PRO A 213 16.01 -3.49 -10.34
CA PRO A 213 14.57 -3.76 -10.32
C PRO A 213 14.26 -5.25 -10.10
N GLU A 214 14.94 -6.15 -10.79
CA GLU A 214 14.78 -7.60 -10.64
C GLU A 214 15.00 -8.07 -9.18
N THR A 215 16.03 -7.54 -8.49
CA THR A 215 16.28 -7.89 -7.09
C THR A 215 15.17 -7.41 -6.16
N VAL A 216 14.69 -6.16 -6.34
CA VAL A 216 13.63 -5.60 -5.51
C VAL A 216 12.29 -6.30 -5.80
N GLU A 217 12.01 -6.62 -7.05
CA GLU A 217 10.84 -7.42 -7.44
C GLU A 217 10.84 -8.78 -6.73
N ASN A 218 11.95 -9.50 -6.70
CA ASN A 218 12.05 -10.75 -5.97
C ASN A 218 11.77 -10.62 -4.46
N TYR A 219 12.19 -9.51 -3.83
CA TYR A 219 11.86 -9.25 -2.43
C TYR A 219 10.36 -8.96 -2.24
N VAL A 220 9.77 -8.20 -3.15
CA VAL A 220 8.33 -7.91 -3.12
C VAL A 220 7.52 -9.19 -3.37
N ASP A 221 7.92 -10.01 -4.34
CA ASP A 221 7.28 -11.29 -4.64
C ASP A 221 7.32 -12.24 -3.44
N ALA A 222 8.40 -12.23 -2.67
CA ALA A 222 8.47 -13.00 -1.42
C ALA A 222 7.43 -12.53 -0.39
N VAL A 223 7.19 -11.22 -0.26
CA VAL A 223 6.12 -10.68 0.60
C VAL A 223 4.75 -11.13 0.09
N ILE A 224 4.49 -11.00 -1.21
CA ILE A 224 3.22 -11.41 -1.85
C ILE A 224 2.96 -12.89 -1.62
N TYR A 225 3.97 -13.73 -1.83
CA TYR A 225 3.88 -15.18 -1.62
C TYR A 225 3.44 -15.54 -0.20
N GLU A 226 4.02 -14.92 0.82
CA GLU A 226 3.62 -15.18 2.21
C GLU A 226 2.14 -14.81 2.47
N PHE A 227 1.65 -13.71 1.88
CA PHE A 227 0.24 -13.34 1.98
C PHE A 227 -0.69 -14.29 1.21
N GLU A 228 -0.27 -14.81 0.08
CA GLU A 228 -1.03 -15.81 -0.68
C GLU A 228 -1.14 -17.14 0.08
N GLU A 229 -0.05 -17.60 0.69
CA GLU A 229 -0.07 -18.78 1.55
C GLU A 229 -1.05 -18.62 2.72
N LEU A 230 -1.09 -17.43 3.35
CA LEU A 230 -2.02 -17.14 4.45
C LEU A 230 -3.49 -17.13 4.01
N SER A 231 -3.78 -16.64 2.81
CA SER A 231 -5.15 -16.54 2.29
C SER A 231 -5.65 -17.84 1.68
N GLY A 232 -4.77 -18.81 1.40
CA GLY A 232 -5.07 -20.02 0.65
C GLY A 232 -5.40 -19.74 -0.84
N ILE A 233 -5.11 -18.53 -1.32
CA ILE A 233 -5.20 -18.15 -2.72
C ILE A 233 -3.88 -18.60 -3.36
N GLN A 234 -3.92 -19.60 -4.21
CA GLN A 234 -2.78 -19.94 -5.05
C GLN A 234 -2.90 -19.16 -6.35
N SER A 235 -2.01 -18.19 -6.57
CA SER A 235 -1.78 -17.68 -7.93
C SER A 235 -1.24 -18.83 -8.79
N GLU A 236 -1.57 -18.85 -10.08
CA GLU A 236 -0.85 -19.74 -10.99
C GLU A 236 0.63 -19.29 -11.02
N PRO A 237 1.59 -20.24 -10.90
CA PRO A 237 3.02 -19.91 -10.89
C PRO A 237 3.38 -19.04 -12.10
N SER A 238 3.94 -17.88 -11.87
CA SER A 238 4.61 -17.14 -12.93
C SER A 238 5.87 -17.92 -13.34
N GLU A 239 6.27 -17.86 -14.63
CA GLU A 239 7.43 -18.60 -15.15
C GLU A 239 8.75 -18.27 -14.40
N HIS A 240 8.73 -17.33 -13.44
CA HIS A 240 9.85 -16.92 -12.61
C HIS A 240 9.96 -17.63 -11.24
N GLU A 241 8.93 -18.42 -10.82
CA GLU A 241 8.93 -19.05 -9.48
C GLU A 241 9.95 -20.19 -9.30
N GLU A 242 10.45 -20.80 -10.38
CA GLU A 242 11.44 -21.89 -10.25
C GLU A 242 12.80 -21.43 -9.71
N GLU A 243 13.17 -20.14 -9.82
CA GLU A 243 14.46 -19.63 -9.35
C GLU A 243 14.43 -19.20 -7.87
N VAL A 244 13.28 -18.78 -7.34
CA VAL A 244 13.14 -18.31 -5.93
C VAL A 244 13.23 -19.48 -4.95
N PHE A 245 12.75 -20.67 -5.33
CA PHE A 245 12.82 -21.88 -4.47
C PHE A 245 14.22 -22.42 -4.25
N GLY A 246 15.22 -22.01 -5.06
CA GLY A 246 16.62 -22.41 -4.90
C GLY A 246 17.32 -21.85 -3.64
N ILE A 247 16.75 -20.84 -3.00
CA ILE A 247 17.33 -20.17 -1.82
C ILE A 247 16.98 -20.89 -0.51
N LYS A 248 15.95 -21.77 -0.51
CA LYS A 248 15.46 -22.44 0.71
C LYS A 248 16.30 -23.61 1.26
N SER A 249 17.41 -24.02 0.63
CA SER A 249 18.05 -25.29 0.99
C SER A 249 19.43 -25.21 1.67
N GLU A 250 19.97 -24.04 2.00
CA GLU A 250 21.32 -23.96 2.59
C GLU A 250 21.45 -23.22 3.93
N HIS A 251 20.37 -22.91 4.64
CA HIS A 251 20.43 -22.30 5.98
C HIS A 251 19.74 -23.13 7.06
N GLU A 252 20.19 -24.36 7.25
CA GLU A 252 20.15 -25.02 8.56
C GLU A 252 21.59 -25.15 9.03
N GLU A 253 22.06 -24.18 9.84
CA GLU A 253 22.93 -24.40 11.00
C GLU A 253 23.44 -23.07 11.57
N GLU A 254 23.22 -22.93 12.89
CA GLU A 254 23.82 -21.99 13.84
C GLU A 254 23.30 -20.55 13.90
N HIS A 255 22.18 -20.37 14.65
CA HIS A 255 21.77 -19.08 15.21
C HIS A 255 22.57 -18.78 16.49
N GLU A 256 23.50 -17.83 16.42
CA GLU A 256 23.81 -16.97 17.56
C GLU A 256 22.84 -15.79 17.55
N GLU A 257 21.99 -15.69 18.58
CA GLU A 257 21.04 -14.59 18.77
C GLU A 257 21.80 -13.28 19.03
N GLU A 258 21.96 -12.43 18.01
CA GLU A 258 22.35 -11.03 18.20
C GLU A 258 21.10 -10.18 18.43
N GLU A 259 20.95 -9.67 19.65
CA GLU A 259 19.90 -8.78 20.13
C GLU A 259 19.88 -7.47 19.35
N PHE A 260 18.88 -7.29 18.47
CA PHE A 260 18.76 -6.17 17.54
C PHE A 260 18.34 -4.88 18.26
N SER A 261 19.28 -4.03 18.65
CA SER A 261 18.98 -2.71 19.25
C SER A 261 18.74 -1.65 18.18
N GLY A 262 17.48 -1.38 17.89
CA GLY A 262 17.07 -0.37 16.89
C GLY A 262 17.54 1.06 17.20
N ILE A 263 18.64 1.48 16.62
CA ILE A 263 19.24 2.82 16.75
C ILE A 263 18.75 3.73 15.61
N SER A 264 18.49 5.01 15.91
CA SER A 264 18.11 6.03 14.92
C SER A 264 19.13 6.15 13.77
N PRO A 265 18.72 6.29 12.49
CA PRO A 265 19.64 6.43 11.34
C PRO A 265 20.67 7.54 11.49
N LEU A 266 20.26 8.69 12.05
CA LEU A 266 21.16 9.80 12.33
C LEU A 266 22.21 9.46 13.37
N LYS A 267 21.91 8.58 14.31
CA LYS A 267 22.85 8.11 15.33
C LYS A 267 23.79 7.08 14.75
N GLN A 268 23.30 6.21 13.89
CA GLN A 268 24.14 5.23 13.16
C GLN A 268 25.18 5.95 12.28
N LEU A 269 24.79 6.99 11.54
CA LEU A 269 25.73 7.82 10.75
C LEU A 269 26.77 8.52 11.62
N LYS A 270 26.38 9.03 12.80
CA LYS A 270 27.31 9.67 13.76
C LYS A 270 28.26 8.69 14.43
N GLU A 271 27.88 7.45 14.56
CA GLU A 271 28.68 6.35 15.08
C GLU A 271 29.60 5.71 14.03
N GLY A 272 29.59 6.24 12.79
CA GLY A 272 30.45 5.79 11.69
C GLY A 272 29.97 4.53 10.98
N VAL A 273 28.71 4.19 11.10
CA VAL A 273 28.06 3.12 10.32
C VAL A 273 28.02 3.53 8.85
N ASP A 274 28.41 2.65 7.94
CA ASP A 274 28.30 2.91 6.50
C ASP A 274 26.85 3.27 6.16
N PRO A 275 26.58 4.29 5.33
CA PRO A 275 25.22 4.62 4.87
C PRO A 275 24.46 3.41 4.30
N LYS A 276 25.16 2.39 3.82
CA LYS A 276 24.59 1.12 3.33
C LYS A 276 24.02 0.24 4.45
N ASP A 277 24.46 0.45 5.69
CA ASP A 277 24.09 -0.37 6.84
C ASP A 277 23.09 0.34 7.78
N ILE A 278 22.47 1.44 7.32
CA ILE A 278 21.45 2.16 8.09
C ILE A 278 20.15 1.39 8.06
N GLN A 279 19.63 1.00 9.23
CA GLN A 279 18.37 0.31 9.38
C GLN A 279 17.31 1.22 9.99
N CYS A 280 16.13 1.28 9.37
CA CYS A 280 14.96 1.94 9.92
C CYS A 280 14.22 0.98 10.87
N LYS A 281 13.63 1.51 11.95
CA LYS A 281 12.74 0.70 12.80
C LYS A 281 11.49 0.34 12.03
N SER A 282 10.83 -0.77 12.35
CA SER A 282 9.58 -1.25 11.74
C SER A 282 8.42 -0.24 11.75
N THR A 283 8.53 0.85 12.52
CA THR A 283 7.57 1.96 12.58
C THR A 283 8.01 3.18 11.78
N HIS A 284 9.01 3.07 10.91
CA HIS A 284 9.56 4.19 10.17
C HIS A 284 9.75 3.79 8.71
N GLY A 285 9.18 4.57 7.78
CA GLY A 285 9.47 4.48 6.36
C GLY A 285 10.84 5.08 6.04
N LEU A 286 11.57 4.47 5.12
CA LEU A 286 12.77 5.03 4.55
C LEU A 286 12.39 6.08 3.50
N VAL A 287 12.99 7.25 3.57
CA VAL A 287 12.83 8.32 2.57
C VAL A 287 14.21 8.84 2.19
N PHE A 288 14.33 9.34 0.97
CA PHE A 288 15.56 9.99 0.53
C PHE A 288 15.32 11.50 0.48
N LYS A 289 16.20 12.25 1.13
CA LYS A 289 16.22 13.71 1.03
C LYS A 289 16.63 14.13 -0.37
N GLN A 290 16.35 15.36 -0.73
CA GLN A 290 16.81 15.98 -1.98
C GLN A 290 18.36 15.92 -2.16
N SER A 291 19.09 15.70 -1.06
CA SER A 291 20.54 15.47 -1.04
C SER A 291 20.95 14.03 -1.39
N GLY A 292 20.00 13.11 -1.61
CA GLY A 292 20.27 11.68 -1.76
C GLY A 292 20.58 10.95 -0.44
N GLU A 293 20.48 11.63 0.72
CA GLU A 293 20.71 10.99 2.03
C GLU A 293 19.48 10.23 2.50
N PRO A 294 19.61 8.94 2.87
CA PRO A 294 18.50 8.17 3.41
C PRO A 294 18.07 8.70 4.78
N ALA A 295 16.76 8.79 5.02
CA ALA A 295 16.17 9.18 6.29
C ALA A 295 15.02 8.26 6.66
N CYS A 296 14.90 7.89 7.93
CA CYS A 296 13.76 7.14 8.43
C CYS A 296 12.74 8.10 9.04
N VAL A 297 11.52 8.13 8.52
CA VAL A 297 10.44 9.00 9.02
C VAL A 297 9.43 8.17 9.79
N LYS A 298 9.09 8.62 10.99
CA LYS A 298 8.17 7.90 11.88
C LYS A 298 6.75 7.95 11.32
N THR A 299 6.16 6.78 11.08
CA THR A 299 4.83 6.61 10.50
C THR A 299 3.67 6.98 11.44
N SER A 300 3.92 7.16 12.73
CA SER A 300 2.91 7.48 13.75
C SER A 300 2.67 8.99 13.97
N SER A 301 3.18 9.84 13.09
CA SER A 301 3.01 11.30 13.17
C SER A 301 2.01 11.84 12.15
N ILE A 302 1.24 10.97 11.52
CA ILE A 302 0.18 11.29 10.57
C ILE A 302 -1.17 10.95 11.20
#